data_14f1d55e79783772bafccd3a87f648b6
#
_entry.id   14f1d55e79783772bafccd3a87f648b6
#
_cell.length_a   1.000
_cell.length_b   1.000
_cell.length_c   1.000
_cell.angle_alpha   90.00
_cell.angle_beta   90.00
_cell.angle_gamma   90.00
#
_symmetry.space_group_name_H-M   'P 1'
#
loop_
_entity.id
_entity.type
_entity.pdbx_description
1 polymer ?
#
loop_
_entity_poly.entity_id
_entity_poly.type
_entity_poly.pdbx_seq_one_letter_code
_entity_poly.pdbx_strand_id
1 'polypeptide(L)'
;MLLRAQTRRLRALVCLTGALALAYSGLAAGMADHTGWPRIGHHKGHPRNESGTMRGWRHVHNMLLGGDGNDTIYAGQMGDVIWGDSHAFGNPSNQRDELHGGPGDDWLYSSHGYNHIWTGAGNDHVALVYGHGIVDCNGPGVKTLVVRYLPQNRPWKLVGCKHVRIFRYRA
;
A
#
# COMPACT_ATOMS: atom_id res chain seq x y z
N MET A 1 -30.87 5.46 68.78
CA MET A 1 -30.21 4.16 68.63
C MET A 1 -30.56 3.63 67.22
N LEU A 2 -29.59 3.26 66.41
CA LEU A 2 -29.72 2.79 65.02
C LEU A 2 -29.64 3.86 63.93
N LEU A 3 -28.41 4.29 63.71
CA LEU A 3 -27.93 4.80 62.42
C LEU A 3 -26.58 4.09 62.16
N ARG A 4 -26.56 3.12 61.29
CA ARG A 4 -25.32 2.59 60.57
C ARG A 4 -25.73 1.40 59.77
N ALA A 5 -25.90 1.61 58.42
CA ALA A 5 -25.60 0.62 57.41
C ALA A 5 -26.15 1.05 56.08
N GLN A 6 -25.50 1.96 55.40
CA GLN A 6 -25.64 2.10 53.90
C GLN A 6 -24.48 2.88 53.32
N THR A 7 -23.29 2.34 53.46
CA THR A 7 -22.13 2.84 52.66
C THR A 7 -21.22 1.67 52.28
N ARG A 8 -21.68 0.81 51.42
CA ARG A 8 -20.82 -0.20 50.73
C ARG A 8 -21.51 -0.84 49.54
N ARG A 9 -22.00 -0.08 48.59
CA ARG A 9 -22.32 -0.63 47.25
C ARG A 9 -22.25 0.44 46.18
N LEU A 10 -21.09 1.07 46.01
CA LEU A 10 -20.83 1.94 44.84
C LEU A 10 -19.33 1.97 44.53
N ARG A 11 -18.74 0.81 44.36
CA ARG A 11 -17.36 0.70 43.81
C ARG A 11 -17.22 -0.60 43.04
N ALA A 12 -18.02 -0.81 42.01
CA ALA A 12 -17.79 -1.90 41.04
C ALA A 12 -18.53 -1.67 39.73
N LEU A 13 -18.44 -0.48 39.16
CA LEU A 13 -18.98 -0.23 37.81
C LEU A 13 -18.19 0.81 37.04
N VAL A 14 -16.86 0.81 37.16
CA VAL A 14 -15.99 1.62 36.30
C VAL A 14 -14.74 0.79 35.99
N CYS A 15 -14.86 -0.28 35.21
CA CYS A 15 -13.72 -0.95 34.62
C CYS A 15 -14.13 -1.94 33.49
N LEU A 16 -15.19 -1.64 32.73
CA LEU A 16 -15.55 -2.49 31.57
C LEU A 16 -15.79 -1.74 30.28
N THR A 17 -15.38 -0.48 30.18
CA THR A 17 -15.47 0.26 28.89
C THR A 17 -14.12 0.55 28.23
N GLY A 18 -13.03 0.06 28.83
CA GLY A 18 -11.67 0.27 28.27
C GLY A 18 -11.14 -0.84 27.36
N ALA A 19 -11.80 -2.00 27.27
CA ALA A 19 -11.27 -3.16 26.58
C ALA A 19 -11.86 -3.39 25.16
N LEU A 20 -12.85 -2.62 24.74
CA LEU A 20 -13.47 -2.80 23.42
C LEU A 20 -12.96 -1.81 22.35
N ALA A 21 -12.13 -0.83 22.72
CA ALA A 21 -11.58 0.14 21.79
C ALA A 21 -10.26 -0.29 21.14
N LEU A 22 -9.63 -1.37 21.62
CA LEU A 22 -8.35 -1.87 21.08
C LEU A 22 -8.48 -2.99 20.05
N ALA A 23 -9.68 -3.51 19.81
CA ALA A 23 -9.89 -4.59 18.85
C ALA A 23 -10.20 -4.11 17.43
N TYR A 24 -10.44 -2.80 17.22
CA TYR A 24 -10.73 -2.26 15.87
C TYR A 24 -9.53 -1.61 15.18
N SER A 25 -8.40 -1.45 15.86
CA SER A 25 -7.19 -0.89 15.26
C SER A 25 -6.37 -1.89 14.44
N GLY A 26 -6.70 -3.18 14.50
CA GLY A 26 -5.97 -4.24 13.79
C GLY A 26 -6.47 -4.53 12.37
N LEU A 27 -7.66 -4.06 11.98
CA LEU A 27 -8.26 -4.36 10.67
C LEU A 27 -8.01 -3.28 9.61
N ALA A 28 -7.55 -2.10 10.01
CA ALA A 28 -7.19 -1.03 9.06
C ALA A 28 -5.71 -1.06 8.63
N ALA A 29 -4.88 -1.89 9.25
CA ALA A 29 -3.43 -1.96 9.00
C ALA A 29 -3.03 -2.66 7.68
N GLY A 30 -4.01 -3.11 6.88
CA GLY A 30 -3.76 -3.73 5.58
C GLY A 30 -3.88 -2.78 4.39
N MET A 31 -4.27 -1.53 4.62
CA MET A 31 -4.60 -0.59 3.56
C MET A 31 -3.74 0.66 3.73
N ALA A 32 -2.73 0.74 2.85
CA ALA A 32 -1.84 1.89 2.74
C ALA A 32 -1.27 2.33 4.10
N ASP A 33 -0.48 1.43 4.72
CA ASP A 33 0.40 1.86 5.79
C ASP A 33 1.40 2.87 5.20
N HIS A 34 1.22 4.14 5.54
CA HIS A 34 2.10 5.24 5.12
C HIS A 34 3.40 5.28 5.92
N THR A 35 3.63 4.31 6.81
CA THR A 35 4.85 4.23 7.61
C THR A 35 6.06 4.04 6.69
N GLY A 36 6.99 4.95 6.80
CA GLY A 36 8.21 4.94 5.98
C GLY A 36 8.10 5.68 4.66
N TRP A 37 6.94 6.22 4.30
CA TRP A 37 6.84 7.09 3.13
C TRP A 37 7.71 8.33 3.28
N PRO A 38 8.33 8.81 2.18
CA PRO A 38 9.00 10.08 2.18
C PRO A 38 8.01 11.23 2.36
N ARG A 39 8.51 12.41 2.70
CA ARG A 39 7.67 13.62 2.73
C ARG A 39 7.31 14.00 1.29
N ILE A 40 6.07 13.74 0.90
CA ILE A 40 5.60 14.02 -0.46
C ILE A 40 5.60 15.53 -0.75
N GLY A 41 6.29 15.90 -1.82
CA GLY A 41 6.36 17.29 -2.31
C GLY A 41 5.49 17.55 -3.54
N HIS A 42 5.05 16.48 -4.24
CA HIS A 42 4.25 16.60 -5.46
C HIS A 42 3.23 15.47 -5.55
N HIS A 43 1.98 15.82 -5.79
CA HIS A 43 0.88 14.87 -6.01
C HIS A 43 0.36 15.00 -7.43
N LYS A 44 0.19 13.87 -8.10
CA LYS A 44 -0.40 13.79 -9.43
C LYS A 44 -1.27 12.55 -9.56
N GLY A 45 -2.47 12.71 -10.10
CA GLY A 45 -3.38 11.62 -10.42
C GLY A 45 -3.97 11.82 -11.80
N HIS A 46 -4.29 10.73 -12.50
CA HIS A 46 -5.13 10.79 -13.68
C HIS A 46 -6.59 11.03 -13.30
N PRO A 47 -7.38 11.68 -14.16
CA PRO A 47 -8.82 11.68 -14.03
C PRO A 47 -9.36 10.24 -14.02
N ARG A 48 -10.49 10.06 -13.37
CA ARG A 48 -11.14 8.76 -13.30
C ARG A 48 -11.49 8.25 -14.71
N ASN A 49 -11.21 6.99 -14.99
CA ASN A 49 -11.45 6.29 -16.25
C ASN A 49 -10.62 6.77 -17.46
N GLU A 50 -9.51 7.42 -17.24
CA GLU A 50 -8.57 7.78 -18.30
C GLU A 50 -7.31 6.92 -18.23
N SER A 51 -6.96 6.30 -19.34
CA SER A 51 -5.66 5.64 -19.51
C SER A 51 -4.61 6.64 -19.95
N GLY A 52 -3.39 6.52 -19.47
CA GLY A 52 -2.36 7.44 -19.92
C GLY A 52 -0.97 7.23 -19.37
N THR A 53 -0.10 8.18 -19.69
CA THR A 53 1.27 8.18 -19.19
C THR A 53 1.50 9.30 -18.20
N MET A 54 2.02 8.95 -17.02
CA MET A 54 2.34 9.89 -15.97
C MET A 54 3.84 9.85 -15.65
N ARG A 55 4.41 11.03 -15.36
CA ARG A 55 5.79 11.13 -14.93
C ARG A 55 5.89 12.01 -13.69
N GLY A 56 6.64 11.54 -12.72
CA GLY A 56 7.02 12.31 -11.54
C GLY A 56 8.04 13.41 -11.84
N TRP A 57 8.13 14.39 -10.98
CA TRP A 57 9.16 15.41 -11.02
C TRP A 57 10.49 14.84 -10.52
N ARG A 58 11.60 15.23 -11.14
CA ARG A 58 12.90 14.61 -10.93
C ARG A 58 13.48 14.75 -9.51
N HIS A 59 13.26 15.87 -8.85
CA HIS A 59 13.97 16.25 -7.62
C HIS A 59 13.06 16.47 -6.42
N VAL A 60 11.91 15.83 -6.42
CA VAL A 60 10.95 15.82 -5.32
C VAL A 60 10.40 14.42 -5.13
N HIS A 61 9.94 14.12 -3.92
CA HIS A 61 9.19 12.92 -3.65
C HIS A 61 7.77 13.08 -4.20
N ASN A 62 7.39 12.21 -5.09
CA ASN A 62 6.09 12.24 -5.75
C ASN A 62 5.12 11.24 -5.11
N MET A 63 3.83 11.54 -5.20
CA MET A 63 2.75 10.57 -5.07
C MET A 63 1.98 10.55 -6.39
N LEU A 64 2.01 9.42 -7.09
CA LEU A 64 1.46 9.24 -8.43
C LEU A 64 0.36 8.19 -8.39
N LEU A 65 -0.84 8.56 -8.82
CA LEU A 65 -2.04 7.73 -8.80
C LEU A 65 -2.57 7.58 -10.23
N GLY A 66 -2.57 6.36 -10.76
CA GLY A 66 -3.01 6.06 -12.12
C GLY A 66 -4.51 6.32 -12.32
N GLY A 67 -5.33 5.81 -11.44
CA GLY A 67 -6.77 5.89 -11.60
C GLY A 67 -7.37 4.61 -12.15
N ASP A 68 -8.57 4.72 -12.72
CA ASP A 68 -9.18 3.61 -13.44
C ASP A 68 -8.70 3.67 -14.90
N GLY A 69 -8.15 2.62 -15.43
CA GLY A 69 -7.69 2.62 -16.81
C GLY A 69 -6.43 1.78 -16.99
N ASN A 70 -5.76 1.98 -18.10
CA ASN A 70 -4.46 1.37 -18.36
C ASN A 70 -3.40 2.46 -18.28
N ASP A 71 -2.61 2.44 -17.22
CA ASP A 71 -1.68 3.52 -16.92
C ASP A 71 -0.24 3.09 -17.02
N THR A 72 0.61 4.00 -17.53
CA THR A 72 2.06 3.85 -17.49
C THR A 72 2.65 4.96 -16.63
N ILE A 73 3.17 4.61 -15.48
CA ILE A 73 3.62 5.56 -14.46
C ILE A 73 5.13 5.44 -14.27
N TYR A 74 5.82 6.55 -14.43
CA TYR A 74 7.25 6.65 -14.17
C TYR A 74 7.51 7.54 -12.95
N ALA A 75 8.21 7.03 -11.97
CA ALA A 75 8.73 7.81 -10.84
C ALA A 75 9.70 8.91 -11.27
N GLY A 76 10.07 9.77 -10.34
CA GLY A 76 11.15 10.73 -10.48
C GLY A 76 12.53 10.13 -10.26
N GLN A 77 13.39 10.88 -9.60
CA GLN A 77 14.74 10.41 -9.20
C GLN A 77 14.89 10.24 -7.69
N MET A 78 13.92 10.72 -6.94
CA MET A 78 13.83 10.56 -5.49
C MET A 78 12.98 9.33 -5.18
N GLY A 79 12.95 8.91 -3.92
CA GLY A 79 12.01 7.88 -3.51
C GLY A 79 10.56 8.37 -3.64
N ASP A 80 9.74 7.63 -4.35
CA ASP A 80 8.38 8.02 -4.71
C ASP A 80 7.33 7.02 -4.23
N VAL A 81 6.07 7.43 -4.25
CA VAL A 81 4.93 6.58 -3.98
C VAL A 81 4.09 6.46 -5.26
N ILE A 82 3.92 5.25 -5.75
CA ILE A 82 3.20 4.98 -7.00
C ILE A 82 2.08 3.99 -6.75
N TRP A 83 0.88 4.31 -7.24
CA TRP A 83 -0.26 3.42 -7.31
C TRP A 83 -0.80 3.34 -8.73
N GLY A 84 -1.06 2.12 -9.22
CA GLY A 84 -1.76 1.93 -10.50
C GLY A 84 -3.18 2.44 -10.43
N ASP A 85 -3.88 2.22 -9.31
CA ASP A 85 -5.23 2.72 -9.03
C ASP A 85 -5.24 4.09 -8.36
N SER A 86 -6.41 4.70 -8.23
CA SER A 86 -6.65 5.91 -7.45
C SER A 86 -7.15 5.63 -6.03
N HIS A 87 -7.71 4.47 -5.80
CA HIS A 87 -8.25 4.02 -4.51
C HIS A 87 -8.17 2.52 -4.33
N ALA A 88 -8.31 2.11 -3.08
CA ALA A 88 -8.17 0.71 -2.70
C ALA A 88 -9.38 -0.18 -3.07
N PHE A 89 -10.52 0.39 -3.51
CA PHE A 89 -11.75 -0.36 -3.74
C PHE A 89 -12.53 0.11 -4.96
N GLY A 90 -13.25 -0.82 -5.57
CA GLY A 90 -14.21 -0.52 -6.62
C GLY A 90 -13.60 -0.27 -7.99
N ASN A 91 -12.33 -0.58 -8.17
CA ASN A 91 -11.66 -0.41 -9.46
C ASN A 91 -11.93 -1.58 -10.41
N PRO A 92 -11.92 -1.35 -11.74
CA PRO A 92 -12.07 -2.41 -12.72
C PRO A 92 -10.95 -3.45 -12.63
N SER A 93 -11.29 -4.72 -12.83
CA SER A 93 -10.31 -5.82 -12.80
C SER A 93 -9.73 -6.18 -14.17
N ASN A 94 -10.16 -5.50 -15.23
CA ASN A 94 -9.69 -5.71 -16.60
C ASN A 94 -8.65 -4.69 -17.06
N GLN A 95 -8.22 -3.83 -16.18
CA GLN A 95 -7.18 -2.83 -16.46
C GLN A 95 -5.78 -3.45 -16.47
N ARG A 96 -4.84 -2.72 -17.06
CA ARG A 96 -3.45 -3.11 -17.16
C ARG A 96 -2.54 -1.91 -16.94
N ASP A 97 -1.72 -1.98 -15.89
CA ASP A 97 -0.85 -0.89 -15.50
C ASP A 97 0.63 -1.27 -15.58
N GLU A 98 1.44 -0.27 -15.87
CA GLU A 98 2.89 -0.34 -15.89
C GLU A 98 3.47 0.68 -14.90
N LEU A 99 4.17 0.19 -13.88
CA LEU A 99 4.73 1.01 -12.81
C LEU A 99 6.25 0.94 -12.84
N HIS A 100 6.90 2.08 -13.01
CA HIS A 100 8.35 2.20 -13.06
C HIS A 100 8.84 3.03 -11.87
N GLY A 101 9.51 2.40 -10.89
CA GLY A 101 10.07 3.07 -9.73
C GLY A 101 11.24 4.00 -10.09
N GLY A 102 12.16 3.54 -10.92
CA GLY A 102 13.31 4.37 -11.31
C GLY A 102 14.46 4.30 -10.31
N PRO A 103 15.26 5.33 -10.14
CA PRO A 103 16.22 5.43 -9.06
C PRO A 103 15.57 6.04 -7.81
N GLY A 104 15.94 5.57 -6.64
CA GLY A 104 15.39 6.01 -5.36
C GLY A 104 14.78 4.86 -4.59
N ASP A 105 14.44 5.09 -3.34
CA ASP A 105 13.78 4.10 -2.51
C ASP A 105 12.26 4.29 -2.67
N ASP A 106 11.62 3.47 -3.52
CA ASP A 106 10.26 3.67 -3.98
C ASP A 106 9.23 2.79 -3.24
N TRP A 107 8.01 3.29 -3.12
CA TRP A 107 6.83 2.55 -2.66
C TRP A 107 5.87 2.31 -3.82
N LEU A 108 5.78 1.05 -4.24
CA LEU A 108 5.03 0.62 -5.42
C LEU A 108 3.84 -0.24 -5.00
N TYR A 109 2.65 0.20 -5.30
CA TYR A 109 1.41 -0.48 -4.93
C TYR A 109 0.71 -1.02 -6.17
N SER A 110 0.44 -2.33 -6.18
CA SER A 110 -0.29 -2.95 -7.27
C SER A 110 -1.73 -2.48 -7.33
N SER A 111 -2.25 -2.37 -8.53
CA SER A 111 -3.65 -2.08 -8.84
C SER A 111 -4.45 -3.37 -9.06
N HIS A 112 -5.78 -3.21 -9.28
CA HIS A 112 -6.62 -4.27 -9.77
C HIS A 112 -6.22 -4.63 -11.22
N GLY A 113 -6.53 -5.85 -11.64
CA GLY A 113 -6.19 -6.30 -12.99
C GLY A 113 -4.75 -6.80 -13.12
N TYR A 114 -4.15 -6.55 -14.27
CA TYR A 114 -2.79 -6.98 -14.58
C TYR A 114 -1.79 -5.83 -14.37
N ASN A 115 -0.72 -6.10 -13.66
CA ASN A 115 0.31 -5.10 -13.41
C ASN A 115 1.68 -5.60 -13.88
N HIS A 116 2.47 -4.72 -14.46
CA HIS A 116 3.89 -4.92 -14.65
C HIS A 116 4.66 -3.86 -13.86
N ILE A 117 5.36 -4.29 -12.82
CA ILE A 117 6.05 -3.41 -11.87
C ILE A 117 7.56 -3.59 -12.07
N TRP A 118 8.23 -2.55 -12.51
CA TRP A 118 9.69 -2.44 -12.52
C TRP A 118 10.11 -1.64 -11.31
N THR A 119 10.81 -2.26 -10.37
CA THR A 119 11.20 -1.56 -9.15
C THR A 119 12.30 -0.54 -9.40
N GLY A 120 13.23 -0.83 -10.30
CA GLY A 120 14.36 0.06 -10.55
C GLY A 120 15.50 -0.11 -9.56
N ALA A 121 16.27 0.95 -9.36
CA ALA A 121 17.35 1.00 -8.39
C ALA A 121 16.86 1.52 -7.05
N GLY A 122 17.50 1.14 -5.96
CA GLY A 122 17.14 1.57 -4.61
C GLY A 122 16.59 0.45 -3.73
N ASN A 123 16.22 0.79 -2.52
CA ASN A 123 15.58 -0.15 -1.59
C ASN A 123 14.08 0.03 -1.67
N ASP A 124 13.45 -0.72 -2.58
CA ASP A 124 12.05 -0.51 -2.91
C ASP A 124 11.12 -1.36 -2.05
N HIS A 125 9.96 -0.80 -1.78
CA HIS A 125 8.86 -1.45 -1.10
C HIS A 125 7.72 -1.70 -2.09
N VAL A 126 7.39 -2.98 -2.34
CA VAL A 126 6.34 -3.36 -3.28
C VAL A 126 5.21 -4.03 -2.53
N ALA A 127 4.03 -3.43 -2.55
CA ALA A 127 2.84 -3.99 -1.94
C ALA A 127 1.92 -4.61 -2.99
N LEU A 128 1.86 -5.93 -3.02
CA LEU A 128 1.04 -6.72 -3.94
C LEU A 128 -0.29 -7.04 -3.26
N VAL A 129 -1.16 -6.04 -3.21
CA VAL A 129 -2.44 -6.11 -2.47
C VAL A 129 -3.56 -6.64 -3.35
N TYR A 130 -3.62 -6.21 -4.60
CA TYR A 130 -4.65 -6.58 -5.57
C TYR A 130 -4.03 -7.01 -6.89
N GLY A 131 -4.85 -7.59 -7.75
CA GLY A 131 -4.47 -7.94 -9.10
C GLY A 131 -3.48 -9.10 -9.21
N HIS A 132 -2.76 -9.11 -10.30
CA HIS A 132 -1.77 -10.12 -10.67
C HIS A 132 -0.79 -9.54 -11.70
N GLY A 133 0.29 -10.26 -12.01
CA GLY A 133 1.19 -9.81 -13.05
C GLY A 133 2.66 -10.15 -12.81
N ILE A 134 3.53 -9.21 -13.12
CA ILE A 134 4.98 -9.38 -13.04
C ILE A 134 5.57 -8.29 -12.13
N VAL A 135 6.50 -8.69 -11.27
CA VAL A 135 7.42 -7.78 -10.59
C VAL A 135 8.82 -8.04 -11.10
N ASP A 136 9.40 -7.05 -11.74
CA ASP A 136 10.79 -7.06 -12.18
C ASP A 136 11.66 -6.29 -11.17
N CYS A 137 12.50 -7.03 -10.46
CA CYS A 137 13.41 -6.51 -9.45
C CYS A 137 14.84 -6.32 -9.98
N ASN A 138 15.03 -6.27 -11.30
CA ASN A 138 16.33 -6.03 -11.90
C ASN A 138 16.80 -4.60 -11.61
N GLY A 139 17.72 -4.49 -10.68
CA GLY A 139 18.30 -3.24 -10.22
C GLY A 139 19.02 -3.43 -8.89
N PRO A 140 19.96 -2.53 -8.54
CA PRO A 140 20.64 -2.60 -7.26
C PRO A 140 19.68 -2.26 -6.11
N GLY A 141 20.04 -2.71 -4.91
CA GLY A 141 19.30 -2.47 -3.68
C GLY A 141 18.42 -3.65 -3.25
N VAL A 142 17.84 -3.53 -2.07
CA VAL A 142 16.98 -4.55 -1.46
C VAL A 142 15.52 -4.27 -1.80
N LYS A 143 14.83 -5.29 -2.30
CA LYS A 143 13.40 -5.19 -2.61
C LYS A 143 12.60 -5.87 -1.49
N THR A 144 11.69 -5.13 -0.88
CA THR A 144 10.78 -5.64 0.15
C THR A 144 9.40 -5.83 -0.47
N LEU A 145 8.96 -7.07 -0.60
CA LEU A 145 7.66 -7.41 -1.17
C LEU A 145 6.68 -7.81 -0.07
N VAL A 146 5.58 -7.11 0.02
CA VAL A 146 4.46 -7.45 0.89
C VAL A 146 3.34 -8.02 0.02
N VAL A 147 3.03 -9.30 0.20
CA VAL A 147 2.05 -10.00 -0.62
C VAL A 147 0.81 -10.33 0.21
N ARG A 148 -0.32 -9.76 -0.15
CA ARG A 148 -1.61 -10.11 0.45
C ARG A 148 -2.24 -11.27 -0.30
N TYR A 149 -2.54 -12.35 0.41
CA TYR A 149 -3.27 -13.46 -0.14
C TYR A 149 -4.78 -13.20 -0.12
N LEU A 150 -5.33 -12.93 -1.29
CA LEU A 150 -6.78 -12.89 -1.50
C LEU A 150 -7.16 -14.02 -2.47
N PRO A 151 -8.33 -14.64 -2.35
CA PRO A 151 -8.77 -15.70 -3.26
C PRO A 151 -8.80 -15.29 -4.72
N GLN A 152 -9.05 -14.01 -4.98
CA GLN A 152 -9.08 -13.41 -6.32
C GLN A 152 -7.70 -13.05 -6.88
N ASN A 153 -6.64 -13.07 -6.08
CA ASN A 153 -5.30 -12.77 -6.56
C ASN A 153 -4.74 -13.97 -7.33
N ARG A 154 -4.33 -13.72 -8.55
CA ARG A 154 -3.56 -14.68 -9.34
C ARG A 154 -2.09 -14.68 -8.89
N PRO A 155 -1.33 -15.74 -9.22
CA PRO A 155 0.09 -15.76 -8.87
C PRO A 155 0.86 -14.60 -9.50
N TRP A 156 1.72 -13.99 -8.73
CA TRP A 156 2.69 -13.01 -9.21
C TRP A 156 3.94 -13.71 -9.73
N LYS A 157 4.42 -13.29 -10.91
CA LYS A 157 5.71 -13.71 -11.44
C LYS A 157 6.79 -12.73 -10.98
N LEU A 158 7.80 -13.24 -10.29
CA LEU A 158 8.95 -12.45 -9.83
C LEU A 158 10.13 -12.68 -10.78
N VAL A 159 10.72 -11.61 -11.31
CA VAL A 159 11.83 -11.64 -12.26
C VAL A 159 13.01 -10.88 -11.65
N GLY A 160 14.19 -11.49 -11.65
CA GLY A 160 15.42 -10.84 -11.16
C GLY A 160 15.45 -10.54 -9.65
N CYS A 161 14.47 -11.00 -8.90
CA CYS A 161 14.30 -10.72 -7.47
C CYS A 161 15.27 -11.55 -6.60
N LYS A 162 16.56 -11.21 -6.61
CA LYS A 162 17.62 -11.95 -5.88
C LYS A 162 17.74 -11.55 -4.40
N HIS A 163 17.55 -10.28 -4.10
CA HIS A 163 17.64 -9.71 -2.75
C HIS A 163 16.27 -9.24 -2.31
N VAL A 164 15.38 -10.19 -2.04
CA VAL A 164 13.98 -9.92 -1.73
C VAL A 164 13.63 -10.38 -0.34
N ARG A 165 12.95 -9.53 0.40
CA ARG A 165 12.23 -9.89 1.63
C ARG A 165 10.75 -10.02 1.31
N ILE A 166 10.17 -11.20 1.49
CA ILE A 166 8.75 -11.44 1.20
C ILE A 166 7.99 -11.59 2.50
N PHE A 167 7.06 -10.72 2.73
CA PHE A 167 6.10 -10.80 3.83
C PHE A 167 4.75 -11.25 3.27
N ARG A 168 4.19 -12.30 3.85
CA ARG A 168 2.90 -12.84 3.45
C ARG A 168 1.94 -12.71 4.60
N TYR A 169 0.78 -12.10 4.37
CA TYR A 169 -0.28 -12.06 5.35
C TYR A 169 -1.60 -12.51 4.75
N ARG A 170 -2.42 -13.15 5.58
CA ARG A 170 -3.81 -13.47 5.25
C ARG A 170 -4.69 -12.38 5.85
N ALA A 171 -5.64 -11.91 5.07
CA ALA A 171 -6.67 -10.99 5.54
C ALA A 171 -7.68 -11.72 6.40
#